data_81d0e52820e1bb1e014a68dbc82125a2
#
_entry.id   81d0e52820e1bb1e014a68dbc82125a2
#
_cell.length_a   1.000
_cell.length_b   1.000
_cell.length_c   1.000
_cell.angle_alpha   90.00
_cell.angle_beta   90.00
_cell.angle_gamma   90.00
#
_symmetry.space_group_name_H-M   'P 1'
#
loop_
_entity.id
_entity.type
_entity.pdbx_description
1 polymer ?
#
loop_
_entity_poly.entity_id
_entity_poly.type
_entity_poly.pdbx_seq_one_letter_code
_entity_poly.pdbx_strand_id
1 'polypeptide(L)'
;MAEAPSTGREAIRSAQLGRVRELLQSVRPANAFYEAKLAASGMDASIGSLEEFAARCPLTTKDELAADQAAQPPYGTNLSFPLAQYNRIHQTSGTTGKPLRWLDTPESWQSMLESWQTIYRAAGITREDRALFAFSFGPFIGFWMAYEAATQMGCLCFPGGGPTSTPRLALLLADG
;
A
#
# COMPACT_ATOMS: atom_id res chain seq x y z
N MET A 1 9.73 -37.90 13.16
CA MET A 1 8.73 -37.89 12.08
C MET A 1 9.02 -36.63 11.25
N ALA A 2 9.42 -36.79 9.99
CA ALA A 2 9.61 -35.63 9.09
C ALA A 2 8.21 -35.10 8.76
N GLU A 3 7.99 -33.80 8.99
CA GLU A 3 6.79 -33.11 8.55
C GLU A 3 6.66 -33.23 7.03
N ALA A 4 5.47 -33.61 6.57
CA ALA A 4 5.18 -33.65 5.14
C ALA A 4 5.40 -32.20 4.58
N PRO A 5 5.95 -32.04 3.37
CA PRO A 5 6.12 -30.73 2.79
C PRO A 5 4.76 -30.01 2.69
N SER A 6 4.66 -28.84 3.33
CA SER A 6 3.42 -28.06 3.29
C SER A 6 3.01 -27.80 1.85
N THR A 7 1.74 -27.96 1.52
CA THR A 7 1.23 -27.55 0.19
C THR A 7 1.54 -26.06 0.00
N GLY A 8 1.71 -25.60 -1.24
CA GLY A 8 2.02 -24.18 -1.52
C GLY A 8 1.02 -23.22 -0.84
N ARG A 9 -0.24 -23.64 -0.67
CA ARG A 9 -1.27 -22.87 0.04
C ARG A 9 -1.01 -22.77 1.55
N GLU A 10 -0.58 -23.85 2.19
CA GLU A 10 -0.26 -23.87 3.63
C GLU A 10 0.98 -22.99 3.91
N ALA A 11 2.00 -23.06 3.07
CA ALA A 11 3.17 -22.23 3.18
C ALA A 11 2.81 -20.73 3.05
N ILE A 12 1.95 -20.36 2.11
CA ILE A 12 1.44 -18.99 1.96
C ILE A 12 0.69 -18.54 3.22
N ARG A 13 -0.22 -19.37 3.74
CA ARG A 13 -1.00 -19.03 4.95
C ARG A 13 -0.12 -18.86 6.18
N SER A 14 0.87 -19.74 6.35
CA SER A 14 1.85 -19.63 7.44
C SER A 14 2.65 -18.33 7.35
N ALA A 15 3.14 -17.99 6.16
CA ALA A 15 3.85 -16.71 5.93
C ALA A 15 2.95 -15.50 6.18
N GLN A 16 1.69 -15.53 5.74
CA GLN A 16 0.72 -14.47 6.00
C GLN A 16 0.45 -14.28 7.50
N LEU A 17 0.26 -15.38 8.25
CA LEU A 17 0.05 -15.32 9.70
C LEU A 17 1.26 -14.72 10.41
N GLY A 18 2.48 -15.12 10.01
CA GLY A 18 3.72 -14.55 10.53
C GLY A 18 3.76 -13.03 10.35
N ARG A 19 3.50 -12.56 9.13
CA ARG A 19 3.48 -11.11 8.81
C ARG A 19 2.40 -10.34 9.57
N VAL A 20 1.22 -10.92 9.76
CA VAL A 20 0.15 -10.29 10.57
C VAL A 20 0.57 -10.15 12.02
N ARG A 21 1.22 -11.17 12.61
CA ARG A 21 1.74 -11.09 13.98
C ARG A 21 2.82 -10.01 14.13
N GLU A 22 3.76 -9.95 13.20
CA GLU A 22 4.80 -8.91 13.15
C GLU A 22 4.18 -7.51 13.06
N LEU A 23 3.17 -7.34 12.18
CA LEU A 23 2.44 -6.09 12.04
C LEU A 23 1.77 -5.67 13.36
N LEU A 24 1.04 -6.58 14.00
CA LEU A 24 0.38 -6.31 15.29
C LEU A 24 1.38 -5.94 16.38
N GLN A 25 2.54 -6.59 16.42
CA GLN A 25 3.63 -6.29 17.35
C GLN A 25 4.21 -4.89 17.13
N SER A 26 4.36 -4.46 15.89
CA SER A 26 4.94 -3.17 15.54
C SER A 26 3.96 -2.01 15.67
N VAL A 27 2.71 -2.22 15.29
CA VAL A 27 1.69 -1.16 15.23
C VAL A 27 1.16 -0.78 16.61
N ARG A 28 0.87 -1.76 17.47
CA ARG A 28 0.24 -1.51 18.78
C ARG A 28 0.99 -0.48 19.65
N PRO A 29 2.29 -0.59 19.90
CA PRO A 29 2.95 0.37 20.79
C PRO A 29 3.23 1.72 20.12
N ALA A 30 3.23 1.78 18.79
CA ALA A 30 3.73 2.95 18.05
C ALA A 30 2.61 3.82 17.47
N ASN A 31 1.46 3.23 17.14
CA ASN A 31 0.37 3.89 16.44
C ASN A 31 -0.83 4.10 17.37
N ALA A 32 -1.02 5.33 17.85
CA ALA A 32 -2.05 5.64 18.85
C ALA A 32 -3.48 5.35 18.35
N PHE A 33 -3.76 5.56 17.05
CA PHE A 33 -5.06 5.24 16.46
C PHE A 33 -5.37 3.75 16.54
N TYR A 34 -4.42 2.91 16.12
CA TYR A 34 -4.61 1.46 16.13
C TYR A 34 -4.43 0.85 17.51
N GLU A 35 -3.58 1.41 18.39
CA GLU A 35 -3.47 0.92 19.77
C GLU A 35 -4.82 0.96 20.48
N ALA A 36 -5.52 2.10 20.43
CA ALA A 36 -6.84 2.23 21.05
C ALA A 36 -7.85 1.25 20.43
N LYS A 37 -7.85 1.10 19.11
CA LYS A 37 -8.79 0.28 18.37
C LYS A 37 -8.58 -1.22 18.60
N LEU A 38 -7.33 -1.68 18.59
CA LEU A 38 -6.97 -3.07 18.83
C LEU A 38 -7.14 -3.47 20.30
N ALA A 39 -6.84 -2.56 21.22
CA ALA A 39 -7.10 -2.76 22.65
C ALA A 39 -8.58 -2.97 22.93
N ALA A 40 -9.47 -2.16 22.32
CA ALA A 40 -10.91 -2.28 22.48
C ALA A 40 -11.47 -3.63 21.97
N SER A 41 -10.84 -4.24 20.94
CA SER A 41 -11.21 -5.56 20.41
C SER A 41 -10.52 -6.72 21.13
N GLY A 42 -9.62 -6.45 22.08
CA GLY A 42 -8.79 -7.45 22.74
C GLY A 42 -7.82 -8.16 21.81
N MET A 43 -7.51 -7.57 20.63
CA MET A 43 -6.59 -8.17 19.67
C MET A 43 -5.14 -7.84 19.97
N ASP A 44 -4.30 -8.85 19.90
CA ASP A 44 -2.85 -8.74 20.02
C ASP A 44 -2.12 -9.70 19.05
N ALA A 45 -0.81 -9.78 19.15
CA ALA A 45 0.02 -10.62 18.29
C ALA A 45 -0.03 -12.14 18.63
N SER A 46 -0.77 -12.54 19.67
CA SER A 46 -0.92 -13.95 20.07
C SER A 46 -1.95 -14.72 19.25
N ILE A 47 -2.57 -14.09 18.24
CA ILE A 47 -3.54 -14.74 17.35
C ILE A 47 -3.01 -16.08 16.81
N GLY A 48 -3.87 -17.12 16.84
CA GLY A 48 -3.51 -18.48 16.43
C GLY A 48 -3.64 -18.73 14.94
N SER A 49 -4.52 -17.98 14.23
CA SER A 49 -4.83 -18.22 12.81
C SER A 49 -5.27 -16.96 12.08
N LEU A 50 -5.28 -17.03 10.73
CA LEU A 50 -5.83 -15.97 9.88
C LEU A 50 -7.34 -15.84 10.03
N GLU A 51 -8.05 -16.92 10.35
CA GLU A 51 -9.49 -16.92 10.62
C GLU A 51 -9.80 -16.16 11.91
N GLU A 52 -9.00 -16.38 12.95
CA GLU A 52 -9.12 -15.62 14.19
C GLU A 52 -8.85 -14.12 13.94
N PHE A 53 -7.81 -13.79 13.16
CA PHE A 53 -7.56 -12.42 12.75
C PHE A 53 -8.77 -11.81 12.04
N ALA A 54 -9.30 -12.48 11.02
CA ALA A 54 -10.44 -11.99 10.25
C ALA A 54 -11.71 -11.80 11.10
N ALA A 55 -11.92 -12.66 12.10
CA ALA A 55 -13.10 -12.60 12.98
C ALA A 55 -13.01 -11.48 14.03
N ARG A 56 -11.81 -11.13 14.49
CA ARG A 56 -11.60 -10.23 15.64
C ARG A 56 -11.05 -8.86 15.25
N CYS A 57 -10.37 -8.74 14.10
CA CYS A 57 -9.76 -7.48 13.69
C CYS A 57 -10.84 -6.42 13.41
N PRO A 58 -10.81 -5.29 14.13
CA PRO A 58 -11.79 -4.25 13.92
C PRO A 58 -11.58 -3.58 12.55
N LEU A 59 -12.65 -3.47 11.78
CA LEU A 59 -12.61 -2.75 10.51
C LEU A 59 -12.37 -1.25 10.77
N THR A 60 -11.62 -0.63 9.86
CA THR A 60 -11.37 0.82 9.88
C THR A 60 -12.16 1.48 8.76
N THR A 61 -12.95 2.46 9.10
CA THR A 61 -13.75 3.23 8.14
C THR A 61 -13.04 4.52 7.74
N LYS A 62 -13.43 5.06 6.58
CA LYS A 62 -12.94 6.37 6.13
C LYS A 62 -13.33 7.47 7.11
N ASP A 63 -14.51 7.39 7.72
CA ASP A 63 -15.04 8.42 8.63
C ASP A 63 -14.25 8.45 9.95
N GLU A 64 -13.81 7.29 10.47
CA GLU A 64 -12.92 7.23 11.63
C GLU A 64 -11.59 7.94 11.34
N LEU A 65 -10.97 7.68 10.20
CA LEU A 65 -9.72 8.34 9.80
C LEU A 65 -9.91 9.84 9.55
N ALA A 66 -11.04 10.23 8.96
CA ALA A 66 -11.35 11.65 8.74
C ALA A 66 -11.56 12.40 10.07
N ALA A 67 -12.24 11.77 11.04
CA ALA A 67 -12.43 12.31 12.37
C ALA A 67 -11.11 12.44 13.12
N ASP A 68 -10.26 11.43 13.07
CA ASP A 68 -8.92 11.45 13.66
C ASP A 68 -8.06 12.58 13.08
N GLN A 69 -7.98 12.72 11.75
CA GLN A 69 -7.23 13.79 11.10
C GLN A 69 -7.83 15.19 11.36
N ALA A 70 -9.13 15.29 11.60
CA ALA A 70 -9.75 16.55 11.99
C ALA A 70 -9.44 16.95 13.44
N ALA A 71 -9.38 15.96 14.33
CA ALA A 71 -9.05 16.15 15.75
C ALA A 71 -7.56 16.44 15.98
N GLN A 72 -6.68 15.86 15.18
CA GLN A 72 -5.22 15.97 15.29
C GLN A 72 -4.60 16.36 13.93
N PRO A 73 -4.81 17.61 13.46
CA PRO A 73 -4.28 18.01 12.16
C PRO A 73 -2.75 18.15 12.18
N PRO A 74 -2.05 17.95 11.05
CA PRO A 74 -2.63 17.71 9.73
C PRO A 74 -2.80 16.23 9.36
N TYR A 75 -2.29 15.26 10.13
CA TYR A 75 -2.17 13.85 9.73
C TYR A 75 -2.94 12.87 10.61
N GLY A 76 -3.52 13.33 11.73
CA GLY A 76 -4.14 12.44 12.71
C GLY A 76 -3.11 11.73 13.59
N THR A 77 -3.58 10.71 14.29
CA THR A 77 -2.78 9.84 15.17
C THR A 77 -2.42 8.49 14.54
N ASN A 78 -2.86 8.25 13.31
CA ASN A 78 -2.50 7.04 12.54
C ASN A 78 -1.08 7.14 11.97
N LEU A 79 -0.10 7.30 12.84
CA LEU A 79 1.33 7.37 12.53
C LEU A 79 2.07 6.36 13.40
N SER A 80 2.87 5.49 12.78
CA SER A 80 3.66 4.46 13.48
C SER A 80 5.11 4.89 13.74
N PHE A 81 5.55 5.99 13.11
CA PHE A 81 6.92 6.49 13.19
C PHE A 81 6.94 7.99 13.43
N PRO A 82 8.05 8.57 13.93
CA PRO A 82 8.27 10.01 13.92
C PRO A 82 8.12 10.61 12.51
N LEU A 83 7.56 11.81 12.41
CA LEU A 83 7.25 12.44 11.12
C LEU A 83 8.46 12.53 10.17
N ALA A 84 9.66 12.67 10.71
CA ALA A 84 10.90 12.76 9.93
C ALA A 84 11.27 11.46 9.19
N GLN A 85 10.64 10.33 9.52
CA GLN A 85 10.84 9.05 8.81
C GLN A 85 9.93 8.88 7.59
N TYR A 86 8.90 9.70 7.47
CA TYR A 86 8.04 9.70 6.30
C TYR A 86 8.63 10.62 5.23
N ASN A 87 8.69 10.14 4.01
CA ASN A 87 9.21 10.91 2.88
C ASN A 87 8.22 11.05 1.72
N ARG A 88 7.02 10.48 1.86
CA ARG A 88 5.94 10.58 0.88
C ARG A 88 4.63 10.95 1.53
N ILE A 89 3.85 11.75 0.81
CA ILE A 89 2.49 12.09 1.16
C ILE A 89 1.59 11.91 -0.05
N HIS A 90 0.51 11.20 0.16
CA HIS A 90 -0.57 11.04 -0.81
C HIS A 90 -1.89 11.47 -0.17
N GLN A 91 -2.89 11.70 -1.00
CA GLN A 91 -4.23 12.02 -0.51
C GLN A 91 -5.31 11.39 -1.38
N THR A 92 -6.48 11.18 -0.79
CA THR A 92 -7.67 10.76 -1.53
C THR A 92 -8.26 11.94 -2.31
N SER A 93 -9.09 11.65 -3.33
CA SER A 93 -9.72 12.69 -4.18
C SER A 93 -10.63 13.67 -3.42
N GLY A 94 -11.11 13.28 -2.22
CA GLY A 94 -11.98 14.14 -1.41
C GLY A 94 -13.39 14.38 -1.98
N THR A 95 -13.85 13.58 -2.92
CA THR A 95 -15.17 13.73 -3.60
C THR A 95 -16.37 13.78 -2.65
N THR A 96 -16.24 13.21 -1.44
CA THR A 96 -17.27 13.15 -0.42
C THR A 96 -16.95 13.96 0.84
N GLY A 97 -15.92 14.82 0.81
CA GLY A 97 -15.47 15.57 1.98
C GLY A 97 -14.01 16.03 1.86
N LYS A 98 -13.36 16.25 3.00
CA LYS A 98 -11.93 16.58 3.03
C LYS A 98 -11.09 15.38 2.58
N PRO A 99 -10.05 15.58 1.75
CA PRO A 99 -9.11 14.53 1.40
C PRO A 99 -8.44 13.94 2.64
N LEU A 100 -8.34 12.62 2.73
CA LEU A 100 -7.49 11.96 3.71
C LEU A 100 -6.03 12.01 3.24
N ARG A 101 -5.12 12.25 4.16
CA ARG A 101 -3.68 12.26 3.93
C ARG A 101 -3.07 10.94 4.40
N TRP A 102 -2.19 10.39 3.57
CA TRP A 102 -1.44 9.17 3.85
C TRP A 102 0.04 9.47 3.75
N LEU A 103 0.79 9.00 4.72
CA LEU A 103 2.23 9.14 4.74
C LEU A 103 2.88 7.77 4.63
N ASP A 104 3.94 7.70 3.84
CA ASP A 104 4.72 6.49 3.66
C ASP A 104 6.18 6.72 4.01
N THR A 105 6.77 5.76 4.70
CA THR A 105 8.21 5.65 4.85
C THR A 105 8.83 5.04 3.59
N PRO A 106 10.16 5.15 3.37
CA PRO A 106 10.83 4.45 2.27
C PRO A 106 10.51 2.96 2.24
N GLU A 107 10.45 2.30 3.41
CA GLU A 107 10.23 0.86 3.54
C GLU A 107 8.78 0.48 3.20
N SER A 108 7.78 1.22 3.72
CA SER A 108 6.38 0.97 3.39
C SER A 108 6.12 1.15 1.90
N TRP A 109 6.70 2.20 1.32
CA TRP A 109 6.62 2.44 -0.11
C TRP A 109 7.22 1.31 -0.93
N GLN A 110 8.45 0.87 -0.58
CA GLN A 110 9.13 -0.23 -1.27
C GLN A 110 8.31 -1.52 -1.23
N SER A 111 7.71 -1.86 -0.09
CA SER A 111 6.85 -3.04 0.03
C SER A 111 5.63 -3.00 -0.91
N MET A 112 5.04 -1.81 -1.12
CA MET A 112 3.96 -1.65 -2.09
C MET A 112 4.45 -1.78 -3.54
N LEU A 113 5.64 -1.25 -3.86
CA LEU A 113 6.24 -1.41 -5.18
C LEU A 113 6.54 -2.88 -5.50
N GLU A 114 7.00 -3.67 -4.54
CA GLU A 114 7.23 -5.12 -4.71
C GLU A 114 5.94 -5.87 -5.04
N SER A 115 4.82 -5.45 -4.44
CA SER A 115 3.50 -5.99 -4.78
C SER A 115 3.12 -5.69 -6.24
N TRP A 116 3.34 -4.46 -6.70
CA TRP A 116 3.14 -4.08 -8.10
C TRP A 116 4.07 -4.82 -9.06
N GLN A 117 5.35 -4.98 -8.71
CA GLN A 117 6.31 -5.76 -9.50
C GLN A 117 5.87 -7.23 -9.63
N THR A 118 5.26 -7.79 -8.58
CA THR A 118 4.69 -9.14 -8.65
C THR A 118 3.55 -9.23 -9.67
N ILE A 119 2.68 -8.22 -9.70
CA ILE A 119 1.60 -8.12 -10.70
C ILE A 119 2.18 -8.00 -12.11
N TYR A 120 3.16 -7.14 -12.31
CA TYR A 120 3.81 -6.96 -13.61
C TYR A 120 4.49 -8.24 -14.11
N ARG A 121 5.23 -8.94 -13.25
CA ARG A 121 5.85 -10.24 -13.60
C ARG A 121 4.79 -11.27 -13.97
N ALA A 122 3.69 -11.34 -13.23
CA ALA A 122 2.57 -12.24 -13.54
C ALA A 122 1.90 -11.91 -14.88
N ALA A 123 1.91 -10.64 -15.29
CA ALA A 123 1.45 -10.18 -16.60
C ALA A 123 2.49 -10.36 -17.72
N GLY A 124 3.67 -10.90 -17.41
CA GLY A 124 4.74 -11.12 -18.39
C GLY A 124 5.59 -9.88 -18.70
N ILE A 125 5.43 -8.80 -17.95
CA ILE A 125 6.20 -7.56 -18.14
C ILE A 125 7.65 -7.77 -17.70
N THR A 126 8.57 -7.33 -18.55
CA THR A 126 10.02 -7.45 -18.38
C THR A 126 10.72 -6.11 -18.52
N ARG A 127 12.03 -6.07 -18.29
CA ARG A 127 12.86 -4.87 -18.50
C ARG A 127 12.93 -4.40 -19.96
N GLU A 128 12.53 -5.23 -20.91
CA GLU A 128 12.55 -4.92 -22.35
C GLU A 128 11.29 -4.19 -22.80
N ASP A 129 10.27 -4.14 -21.93
CA ASP A 129 9.00 -3.52 -22.24
C ASP A 129 9.03 -2.01 -22.10
N ARG A 130 8.19 -1.35 -22.88
CA ARG A 130 7.90 0.09 -22.80
C ARG A 130 6.52 0.28 -22.21
N ALA A 131 6.41 1.14 -21.22
CA ALA A 131 5.16 1.36 -20.51
C ALA A 131 4.72 2.82 -20.59
N LEU A 132 3.57 3.09 -21.20
CA LEU A 132 2.95 4.40 -21.19
C LEU A 132 1.91 4.50 -20.06
N PHE A 133 2.12 5.43 -19.14
CA PHE A 133 1.19 5.72 -18.04
C PHE A 133 0.27 6.89 -18.42
N ALA A 134 -0.85 6.57 -19.05
CA ALA A 134 -1.78 7.53 -19.67
C ALA A 134 -2.70 8.23 -18.67
N PHE A 135 -2.17 8.70 -17.53
CA PHE A 135 -2.93 9.41 -16.49
C PHE A 135 -2.12 10.53 -15.84
N SER A 136 -2.81 11.50 -15.26
CA SER A 136 -2.18 12.54 -14.44
C SER A 136 -1.91 12.01 -13.05
N PHE A 137 -0.67 12.10 -12.61
CA PHE A 137 -0.23 11.49 -11.35
C PHE A 137 -0.88 12.14 -10.13
N GLY A 138 -0.81 13.46 -10.01
CA GLY A 138 -1.34 14.18 -8.86
C GLY A 138 -0.87 13.60 -7.52
N PRO A 139 -1.62 13.80 -6.44
CA PRO A 139 -1.30 13.24 -5.12
C PRO A 139 -1.84 11.80 -4.93
N PHE A 140 -2.13 11.05 -6.02
CA PHE A 140 -2.81 9.76 -5.97
C PHE A 140 -1.82 8.61 -5.94
N ILE A 141 -1.83 7.86 -4.86
CA ILE A 141 -0.87 6.82 -4.55
C ILE A 141 -0.74 5.74 -5.65
N GLY A 142 -1.86 5.26 -6.19
CA GLY A 142 -1.88 4.16 -7.15
C GLY A 142 -1.13 4.45 -8.44
N PHE A 143 -1.16 5.69 -8.92
CA PHE A 143 -0.48 6.09 -10.14
C PHE A 143 1.05 6.11 -9.96
N TRP A 144 1.52 6.63 -8.84
CA TRP A 144 2.94 6.65 -8.51
C TRP A 144 3.50 5.25 -8.30
N MET A 145 2.77 4.38 -7.58
CA MET A 145 3.21 3.01 -7.36
C MET A 145 3.40 2.23 -8.66
N ALA A 146 2.43 2.32 -9.57
CA ALA A 146 2.50 1.64 -10.85
C ALA A 146 3.71 2.10 -11.67
N TYR A 147 3.91 3.42 -11.78
CA TYR A 147 5.02 4.00 -12.52
C TYR A 147 6.39 3.63 -11.92
N GLU A 148 6.57 3.84 -10.61
CA GLU A 148 7.85 3.59 -9.95
C GLU A 148 8.20 2.09 -9.93
N ALA A 149 7.21 1.22 -9.75
CA ALA A 149 7.44 -0.23 -9.80
C ALA A 149 7.93 -0.70 -11.18
N ALA A 150 7.35 -0.21 -12.28
CA ALA A 150 7.81 -0.52 -13.62
C ALA A 150 9.22 0.04 -13.87
N THR A 151 9.49 1.27 -13.42
CA THR A 151 10.81 1.90 -13.52
C THR A 151 11.87 1.10 -12.77
N GLN A 152 11.58 0.62 -11.55
CA GLN A 152 12.49 -0.24 -10.79
C GLN A 152 12.73 -1.61 -11.46
N MET A 153 11.77 -2.12 -12.23
CA MET A 153 11.96 -3.34 -13.02
C MET A 153 12.84 -3.12 -14.25
N GLY A 154 13.18 -1.87 -14.57
CA GLY A 154 14.01 -1.50 -15.69
C GLY A 154 13.24 -1.26 -16.99
N CYS A 155 11.91 -1.20 -16.96
CA CYS A 155 11.09 -0.83 -18.10
C CYS A 155 11.37 0.62 -18.53
N LEU A 156 11.28 0.90 -19.83
CA LEU A 156 11.26 2.27 -20.32
C LEU A 156 9.88 2.88 -20.10
N CYS A 157 9.76 3.79 -19.13
CA CYS A 157 8.49 4.32 -18.67
C CYS A 157 8.21 5.75 -19.17
N PHE A 158 7.06 5.94 -19.79
CA PHE A 158 6.58 7.24 -20.27
C PHE A 158 5.49 7.79 -19.34
N PRO A 159 5.73 8.91 -18.61
CA PRO A 159 4.70 9.56 -17.82
C PRO A 159 3.77 10.36 -18.74
N GLY A 160 2.67 9.76 -19.16
CA GLY A 160 1.68 10.35 -20.10
C GLY A 160 0.71 11.35 -19.47
N GLY A 161 1.02 11.91 -18.30
CA GLY A 161 0.20 12.93 -17.62
C GLY A 161 0.21 14.26 -18.34
N GLY A 162 -0.88 15.04 -18.20
CA GLY A 162 -1.01 16.35 -18.83
C GLY A 162 -1.56 16.34 -20.26
N PRO A 163 -0.96 15.66 -21.24
CA PRO A 163 -1.49 15.65 -22.61
C PRO A 163 -2.89 15.06 -22.73
N THR A 164 -3.64 15.54 -23.73
CA THR A 164 -4.91 14.93 -24.17
C THR A 164 -4.67 13.60 -24.89
N SER A 165 -5.72 12.91 -25.31
CA SER A 165 -5.63 11.59 -25.96
C SER A 165 -4.81 11.59 -27.25
N THR A 166 -4.94 12.64 -28.08
CA THR A 166 -4.24 12.71 -29.38
C THR A 166 -2.71 12.72 -29.23
N PRO A 167 -2.08 13.60 -28.40
CA PRO A 167 -0.64 13.53 -28.16
C PRO A 167 -0.17 12.21 -27.53
N ARG A 168 -0.99 11.59 -26.67
CA ARG A 168 -0.66 10.26 -26.09
C ARG A 168 -0.60 9.17 -27.15
N LEU A 169 -1.58 9.16 -28.07
CA LEU A 169 -1.60 8.24 -29.19
C LEU A 169 -0.42 8.48 -30.16
N ALA A 170 -0.09 9.75 -30.41
CA ALA A 170 1.07 10.11 -31.25
C ALA A 170 2.38 9.57 -30.61
N LEU A 171 2.53 9.68 -29.28
CA LEU A 171 3.66 9.12 -28.56
C LEU A 171 3.75 7.60 -28.71
N LEU A 172 2.63 6.90 -28.52
CA LEU A 172 2.58 5.44 -28.70
C LEU A 172 2.97 5.00 -30.11
N LEU A 173 2.56 5.76 -31.15
CA LEU A 173 2.89 5.45 -32.54
C LEU A 173 4.35 5.78 -32.90
N ALA A 174 4.95 6.75 -32.22
CA ALA A 174 6.34 7.12 -32.48
C ALA A 174 7.36 6.18 -31.81
N ASP A 175 7.01 5.66 -30.65
CA ASP A 175 7.92 4.89 -29.78
C ASP A 175 7.51 3.42 -29.61
N GLY A 176 6.43 2.98 -30.25
CA GLY A 176 5.80 1.65 -30.16
C GLY A 176 6.46 0.52 -30.91
#